data_54c87715b26eb4bef98f2b3a7a07fbd3
#
_entry.id   54c87715b26eb4bef98f2b3a7a07fbd3
#
_cell.length_a   1.000
_cell.length_b   1.000
_cell.length_c   1.000
_cell.angle_alpha   90.00
_cell.angle_beta   90.00
_cell.angle_gamma   90.00
#
_symmetry.space_group_name_H-M   'P 1'
#
loop_
_entity.id
_entity.type
_entity.pdbx_description
1 polymer ?
#
loop_
_entity_poly.entity_id
_entity_poly.type
_entity_poly.pdbx_seq_one_letter_code
_entity_poly.pdbx_strand_id
1 'polypeptide(L)'
;MSHDPKALHYSDLVRDPRVEKARQLLLEALESHRSKITQVRPPNPDLVPAYQAELDRLTKARGAATYFPYISSGLGNGPLIELGDGSVKLDFIVGIGVHGMGHSDPRMLSATIDAALEDTVMQGNLQHDSASLWMCERLIALSREQGAKLDHCLLSTSGAMANENSLKIAFHNRAPASRVICIDNCFAGRSIALAALTDRPAYRTGVPKALDVDYLPMYHPADPQGTTQGAIRTLKHLIERYPGQHACLWLELVAGEGGYYPGTKEYFETLCQICHDHKILVIFDEVQTFSRLSRPFAFQHFGLDRFADIVTLGKITQVCATLYGESLKPKGPLLSQTFTAATASIRAGLSVLDHLEKSKCFGDDGWNMQRHRYFRSKLEALSKKHPGKLSGPYGEGMMIAFTPGDGSSATASKMLGKLYDLGLMGFLAGSNPTRLRFLPPPGVTTNEHIDMACKIIEAALESV
;
A
#
# COMPACT_ATOMS: atom_id res chain seq x y z
N MET A 1 34.44 -12.45 28.29
CA MET A 1 35.06 -11.78 27.12
C MET A 1 35.48 -10.39 27.57
N SER A 2 36.74 -9.99 27.32
CA SER A 2 37.20 -8.64 27.62
C SER A 2 36.56 -7.69 26.64
N HIS A 3 35.91 -6.64 27.13
CA HIS A 3 35.35 -5.56 26.31
C HIS A 3 36.47 -4.84 25.54
N ASP A 4 36.34 -4.75 24.20
CA ASP A 4 37.18 -3.86 23.39
C ASP A 4 36.75 -2.41 23.67
N PRO A 5 37.60 -1.56 24.25
CA PRO A 5 37.22 -0.19 24.58
C PRO A 5 36.89 0.67 23.35
N LYS A 6 37.13 0.18 22.13
CA LYS A 6 36.73 0.82 20.86
C LYS A 6 35.38 0.28 20.32
N ALA A 7 34.79 -0.76 20.92
CA ALA A 7 33.50 -1.33 20.52
C ALA A 7 32.36 -0.72 21.35
N LEU A 8 31.17 -0.61 20.73
CA LEU A 8 29.97 -0.24 21.45
C LEU A 8 29.46 -1.45 22.27
N HIS A 9 29.03 -1.23 23.50
CA HIS A 9 28.40 -2.28 24.31
C HIS A 9 27.21 -2.93 23.63
N TYR A 10 26.47 -2.17 22.83
CA TYR A 10 25.37 -2.69 21.99
C TYR A 10 25.89 -3.72 20.96
N SER A 11 27.05 -3.47 20.36
CA SER A 11 27.67 -4.41 19.42
C SER A 11 28.06 -5.74 20.09
N ASP A 12 28.44 -5.69 21.35
CA ASP A 12 28.72 -6.92 22.14
C ASP A 12 27.42 -7.64 22.48
N LEU A 13 26.37 -6.91 22.85
CA LEU A 13 25.05 -7.49 23.15
C LEU A 13 24.48 -8.25 21.94
N VAL A 14 24.43 -7.64 20.76
CA VAL A 14 23.84 -8.29 19.56
C VAL A 14 24.66 -9.47 19.05
N ARG A 15 25.94 -9.54 19.41
CA ARG A 15 26.83 -10.66 19.07
C ARG A 15 26.96 -11.69 20.19
N ASP A 16 26.25 -11.52 21.30
CA ASP A 16 26.29 -12.50 22.39
C ASP A 16 25.75 -13.85 21.90
N PRO A 17 26.49 -14.94 22.08
CA PRO A 17 26.05 -16.26 21.62
C PRO A 17 24.71 -16.72 22.23
N ARG A 18 24.32 -16.20 23.38
CA ARG A 18 23.01 -16.47 24.00
C ARG A 18 21.89 -15.80 23.22
N VAL A 19 22.10 -14.59 22.68
CA VAL A 19 21.12 -13.89 21.83
C VAL A 19 20.93 -14.67 20.53
N GLU A 20 22.02 -15.09 19.89
CA GLU A 20 21.95 -15.86 18.65
C GLU A 20 21.25 -17.22 18.86
N LYS A 21 21.59 -17.92 19.94
CA LYS A 21 20.92 -19.18 20.31
C LYS A 21 19.42 -18.99 20.56
N ALA A 22 19.03 -17.90 21.27
CA ALA A 22 17.63 -17.60 21.53
C ALA A 22 16.87 -17.30 20.23
N ARG A 23 17.47 -16.51 19.32
CA ARG A 23 16.94 -16.23 17.99
C ARG A 23 16.67 -17.51 17.21
N GLN A 24 17.66 -18.40 17.14
CA GLN A 24 17.54 -19.67 16.44
C GLN A 24 16.38 -20.51 16.97
N LEU A 25 16.27 -20.66 18.30
CA LEU A 25 15.19 -21.42 18.93
C LEU A 25 13.81 -20.85 18.63
N LEU A 26 13.67 -19.51 18.61
CA LEU A 26 12.41 -18.84 18.25
C LEU A 26 12.04 -19.06 16.78
N LEU A 27 13.02 -18.98 15.87
CA LEU A 27 12.81 -19.24 14.44
C LEU A 27 12.44 -20.69 14.16
N GLU A 28 13.10 -21.66 14.81
CA GLU A 28 12.78 -23.09 14.71
C GLU A 28 11.35 -23.38 15.22
N ALA A 29 10.97 -22.79 16.36
CA ALA A 29 9.62 -22.91 16.90
C ALA A 29 8.58 -22.33 15.94
N LEU A 30 8.82 -21.10 15.43
CA LEU A 30 7.92 -20.48 14.45
C LEU A 30 7.76 -21.38 13.23
N GLU A 31 8.85 -21.87 12.62
CA GLU A 31 8.81 -22.68 11.42
C GLU A 31 8.07 -24.00 11.65
N SER A 32 8.27 -24.65 12.80
CA SER A 32 7.59 -25.92 13.15
C SER A 32 6.06 -25.78 13.26
N HIS A 33 5.56 -24.59 13.53
CA HIS A 33 4.11 -24.31 13.63
C HIS A 33 3.53 -23.72 12.35
N ARG A 34 4.18 -22.71 11.74
CA ARG A 34 3.67 -22.06 10.53
C ARG A 34 3.60 -23.01 9.34
N SER A 35 4.57 -23.93 9.19
CA SER A 35 4.61 -24.91 8.09
C SER A 35 3.41 -25.87 8.08
N LYS A 36 2.63 -25.94 9.16
CA LYS A 36 1.38 -26.72 9.22
C LYS A 36 0.20 -25.99 8.55
N ILE A 37 0.33 -24.70 8.28
CA ILE A 37 -0.68 -23.88 7.60
C ILE A 37 -0.38 -23.89 6.10
N THR A 38 -1.02 -24.79 5.36
CA THR A 38 -0.71 -25.04 3.94
C THR A 38 -1.89 -24.79 2.99
N GLN A 39 -3.12 -24.70 3.51
CA GLN A 39 -4.32 -24.55 2.70
C GLN A 39 -5.43 -23.88 3.50
N VAL A 40 -6.46 -23.40 2.81
CA VAL A 40 -7.69 -22.88 3.44
C VAL A 40 -8.39 -23.99 4.24
N ARG A 41 -9.00 -23.60 5.35
CA ARG A 41 -9.69 -24.49 6.27
C ARG A 41 -10.97 -23.80 6.79
N PRO A 42 -12.10 -24.49 6.90
CA PRO A 42 -13.31 -23.93 7.51
C PRO A 42 -13.12 -23.71 9.01
N PRO A 43 -14.03 -22.91 9.66
CA PRO A 43 -14.04 -22.76 11.11
C PRO A 43 -14.18 -24.09 11.86
N ASN A 44 -13.57 -24.18 13.03
CA ASN A 44 -13.84 -25.26 13.98
C ASN A 44 -15.08 -24.91 14.80
N PRO A 45 -16.17 -25.73 14.73
CA PRO A 45 -17.42 -25.44 15.42
C PRO A 45 -17.26 -25.20 16.93
N ASP A 46 -16.29 -25.86 17.58
CA ASP A 46 -16.04 -25.74 19.02
C ASP A 46 -15.43 -24.37 19.39
N LEU A 47 -14.75 -23.70 18.46
CA LEU A 47 -14.12 -22.40 18.67
C LEU A 47 -15.01 -21.22 18.30
N VAL A 48 -16.02 -21.42 17.44
CA VAL A 48 -16.89 -20.36 16.94
C VAL A 48 -17.58 -19.55 18.04
N PRO A 49 -18.17 -20.16 19.10
CA PRO A 49 -18.85 -19.36 20.12
C PRO A 49 -17.93 -18.41 20.88
N ALA A 50 -16.72 -18.85 21.23
CA ALA A 50 -15.73 -18.01 21.91
C ALA A 50 -15.21 -16.90 20.99
N TYR A 51 -14.98 -17.21 19.74
CA TYR A 51 -14.57 -16.26 18.70
C TYR A 51 -15.62 -15.17 18.47
N GLN A 52 -16.92 -15.55 18.36
CA GLN A 52 -18.00 -14.58 18.22
C GLN A 52 -18.10 -13.64 19.43
N ALA A 53 -17.98 -14.18 20.64
CA ALA A 53 -17.98 -13.37 21.86
C ALA A 53 -16.79 -12.36 21.89
N GLU A 54 -15.66 -12.72 21.34
CA GLU A 54 -14.50 -11.82 21.22
C GLU A 54 -14.75 -10.73 20.18
N LEU A 55 -15.32 -11.04 19.03
CA LEU A 55 -15.73 -10.08 18.00
C LEU A 55 -16.76 -9.07 18.53
N ASP A 56 -17.73 -9.53 19.32
CA ASP A 56 -18.75 -8.67 19.94
C ASP A 56 -18.10 -7.69 20.94
N ARG A 57 -17.16 -8.16 21.76
CA ARG A 57 -16.38 -7.30 22.68
C ARG A 57 -15.55 -6.28 21.90
N LEU A 58 -14.89 -6.69 20.83
CA LEU A 58 -14.11 -5.80 19.96
C LEU A 58 -15.01 -4.74 19.33
N THR A 59 -16.18 -5.14 18.81
CA THR A 59 -17.16 -4.23 18.22
C THR A 59 -17.63 -3.20 19.24
N LYS A 60 -17.95 -3.65 20.47
CA LYS A 60 -18.35 -2.76 21.56
C LYS A 60 -17.23 -1.78 21.94
N ALA A 61 -15.99 -2.25 22.05
CA ALA A 61 -14.84 -1.40 22.42
C ALA A 61 -14.50 -0.37 21.33
N ARG A 62 -14.68 -0.71 20.08
CA ARG A 62 -14.39 0.18 18.93
C ARG A 62 -15.54 1.13 18.57
N GLY A 63 -16.76 0.84 19.02
CA GLY A 63 -17.98 1.54 18.59
C GLY A 63 -18.47 1.14 17.20
N ALA A 64 -17.80 0.20 16.52
CA ALA A 64 -18.18 -0.32 15.20
C ALA A 64 -17.56 -1.69 14.95
N ALA A 65 -18.26 -2.56 14.20
CA ALA A 65 -17.75 -3.84 13.76
C ALA A 65 -16.55 -3.64 12.81
N THR A 66 -15.69 -4.65 12.71
CA THR A 66 -14.69 -4.77 11.65
C THR A 66 -15.38 -5.09 10.33
N TYR A 67 -14.72 -4.80 9.20
CA TYR A 67 -15.30 -5.08 7.88
C TYR A 67 -15.51 -6.58 7.65
N PHE A 68 -14.55 -7.39 8.04
CA PHE A 68 -14.67 -8.84 8.15
C PHE A 68 -14.73 -9.23 9.63
N PRO A 69 -15.35 -10.37 9.99
CA PRO A 69 -15.22 -10.95 11.33
C PRO A 69 -13.79 -11.51 11.46
N TYR A 70 -12.84 -10.63 11.77
CA TYR A 70 -11.40 -10.93 11.71
C TYR A 70 -10.72 -10.62 13.04
N ILE A 71 -10.37 -11.68 13.76
CA ILE A 71 -9.39 -11.69 14.84
C ILE A 71 -8.43 -12.84 14.53
N SER A 72 -7.16 -12.51 14.27
CA SER A 72 -6.12 -13.51 13.98
C SER A 72 -5.80 -14.34 15.21
N SER A 73 -5.44 -15.62 15.02
CA SER A 73 -4.80 -16.41 16.07
C SER A 73 -3.38 -15.92 16.40
N GLY A 74 -2.81 -15.07 15.54
CA GLY A 74 -1.42 -14.61 15.59
C GLY A 74 -0.47 -15.41 14.69
N LEU A 75 -0.94 -16.47 14.02
CA LEU A 75 -0.12 -17.34 13.19
C LEU A 75 -0.64 -17.42 11.76
N GLY A 76 0.27 -17.48 10.80
CA GLY A 76 -0.02 -17.69 9.38
C GLY A 76 1.18 -18.27 8.65
N ASN A 77 1.10 -18.38 7.32
CA ASN A 77 2.20 -18.84 6.47
C ASN A 77 2.09 -18.22 5.07
N GLY A 78 2.96 -17.27 4.74
CA GLY A 78 2.85 -16.53 3.50
C GLY A 78 1.49 -15.83 3.39
N PRO A 79 0.71 -16.02 2.32
CA PRO A 79 -0.61 -15.39 2.21
C PRO A 79 -1.72 -16.10 3.01
N LEU A 80 -1.43 -17.17 3.74
CA LEU A 80 -2.40 -17.88 4.57
C LEU A 80 -2.38 -17.36 6.00
N ILE A 81 -3.58 -17.08 6.57
CA ILE A 81 -3.76 -16.62 7.95
C ILE A 81 -4.75 -17.51 8.70
N GLU A 82 -4.40 -17.90 9.92
CA GLU A 82 -5.30 -18.60 10.83
C GLU A 82 -6.05 -17.58 11.69
N LEU A 83 -7.38 -17.73 11.79
CA LEU A 83 -8.25 -16.92 12.63
C LEU A 83 -8.55 -17.61 13.96
N GLY A 84 -9.06 -16.86 14.94
CA GLY A 84 -9.37 -17.36 16.27
C GLY A 84 -10.45 -18.44 16.33
N ASP A 85 -11.26 -18.60 15.29
CA ASP A 85 -12.20 -19.72 15.11
C ASP A 85 -11.55 -20.98 14.53
N GLY A 86 -10.25 -20.99 14.34
CA GLY A 86 -9.48 -22.07 13.73
C GLY A 86 -9.61 -22.14 12.20
N SER A 87 -10.36 -21.26 11.55
CA SER A 87 -10.36 -21.20 10.09
C SER A 87 -9.02 -20.69 9.54
N VAL A 88 -8.68 -21.13 8.34
CA VAL A 88 -7.53 -20.59 7.60
C VAL A 88 -8.04 -19.92 6.33
N LYS A 89 -7.68 -18.67 6.11
CA LYS A 89 -8.05 -17.89 4.95
C LYS A 89 -6.83 -17.60 4.07
N LEU A 90 -7.03 -17.59 2.75
CA LEU A 90 -6.08 -17.03 1.80
C LEU A 90 -6.28 -15.51 1.78
N ASP A 91 -5.37 -14.79 2.39
CA ASP A 91 -5.45 -13.34 2.52
C ASP A 91 -4.74 -12.65 1.34
N PHE A 92 -5.52 -12.27 0.33
CA PHE A 92 -5.06 -11.48 -0.81
C PHE A 92 -5.39 -9.99 -0.67
N ILE A 93 -5.68 -9.52 0.57
CA ILE A 93 -5.78 -8.08 0.85
C ILE A 93 -4.72 -7.63 1.86
N VAL A 94 -4.22 -8.52 2.72
CA VAL A 94 -3.09 -8.36 3.63
C VAL A 94 -3.07 -7.00 4.35
N GLY A 95 -4.22 -6.64 4.97
CA GLY A 95 -4.38 -5.36 5.66
C GLY A 95 -4.39 -4.16 4.70
N ILE A 96 -4.93 -4.30 3.50
CA ILE A 96 -4.85 -3.35 2.38
C ILE A 96 -3.39 -3.10 1.98
N GLY A 97 -2.65 -4.21 1.79
CA GLY A 97 -1.30 -4.20 1.27
C GLY A 97 -0.19 -3.91 2.28
N VAL A 98 -0.45 -4.07 3.59
CA VAL A 98 0.56 -3.83 4.63
C VAL A 98 1.50 -5.02 4.82
N HIS A 99 0.98 -6.25 4.88
CA HIS A 99 1.80 -7.46 5.11
C HIS A 99 2.53 -7.89 3.81
N GLY A 100 3.54 -7.12 3.40
CA GLY A 100 4.25 -7.36 2.13
C GLY A 100 4.96 -8.70 2.03
N MET A 101 5.34 -9.29 3.16
CA MET A 101 5.94 -10.62 3.25
C MET A 101 4.92 -11.70 3.69
N GLY A 102 3.63 -11.37 3.64
CA GLY A 102 2.59 -12.26 4.16
C GLY A 102 2.61 -12.36 5.69
N HIS A 103 2.06 -13.45 6.21
CA HIS A 103 1.89 -13.69 7.63
C HIS A 103 3.01 -14.57 8.19
N SER A 104 3.42 -14.29 9.43
CA SER A 104 4.41 -15.06 10.21
C SER A 104 5.72 -15.34 9.46
N ASP A 105 6.22 -14.39 8.70
CA ASP A 105 7.50 -14.54 8.01
C ASP A 105 8.66 -14.54 9.02
N PRO A 106 9.58 -15.52 8.96
CA PRO A 106 10.71 -15.61 9.90
C PRO A 106 11.61 -14.37 9.91
N ARG A 107 11.74 -13.68 8.77
CA ARG A 107 12.53 -12.44 8.66
C ARG A 107 11.90 -11.30 9.45
N MET A 108 10.56 -11.24 9.51
CA MET A 108 9.84 -10.26 10.31
C MET A 108 10.02 -10.52 11.81
N LEU A 109 10.00 -11.79 12.23
CA LEU A 109 10.33 -12.15 13.60
C LEU A 109 11.78 -11.77 13.95
N SER A 110 12.74 -12.08 13.07
CA SER A 110 14.14 -11.68 13.26
C SER A 110 14.30 -10.16 13.41
N ALA A 111 13.67 -9.38 12.53
CA ALA A 111 13.69 -7.91 12.63
C ALA A 111 13.07 -7.38 13.93
N THR A 112 12.03 -8.06 14.44
CA THR A 112 11.40 -7.72 15.72
C THR A 112 12.31 -8.05 16.90
N ILE A 113 13.04 -9.15 16.86
CA ILE A 113 14.05 -9.50 17.87
C ILE A 113 15.18 -8.46 17.89
N ASP A 114 15.67 -8.03 16.70
CA ASP A 114 16.68 -6.97 16.61
C ASP A 114 16.18 -5.68 17.26
N ALA A 115 14.95 -5.28 16.93
CA ALA A 115 14.35 -4.09 17.53
C ALA A 115 14.12 -4.20 19.06
N ALA A 116 13.87 -5.40 19.57
CA ALA A 116 13.69 -5.63 21.01
C ALA A 116 14.99 -5.52 21.82
N LEU A 117 16.13 -5.62 21.15
CA LEU A 117 17.45 -5.42 21.76
C LEU A 117 17.87 -3.94 21.81
N GLU A 118 17.11 -3.06 21.18
CA GLU A 118 17.32 -1.61 21.15
C GLU A 118 16.39 -0.91 22.15
N ASP A 119 16.81 0.21 22.73
CA ASP A 119 15.97 0.94 23.69
C ASP A 119 15.04 1.98 23.03
N THR A 120 15.30 2.34 21.79
CA THR A 120 14.52 3.35 21.07
C THR A 120 13.25 2.74 20.46
N VAL A 121 12.15 2.74 21.21
CA VAL A 121 10.88 2.13 20.80
C VAL A 121 10.15 2.99 19.76
N MET A 122 10.04 4.30 20.02
CA MET A 122 9.42 5.29 19.11
C MET A 122 10.44 6.37 18.79
N GLN A 123 10.67 6.60 17.51
CA GLN A 123 11.61 7.60 17.00
C GLN A 123 10.91 8.90 16.63
N GLY A 124 11.60 10.01 16.73
CA GLY A 124 11.10 11.32 16.38
C GLY A 124 12.27 12.31 16.26
N ASN A 125 11.99 13.61 16.25
CA ASN A 125 13.02 14.62 15.99
C ASN A 125 14.16 14.68 17.02
N LEU A 126 13.97 14.09 18.20
CA LEU A 126 14.98 14.14 19.27
C LEU A 126 15.81 12.87 19.41
N GLN A 127 15.30 11.75 18.93
CA GLN A 127 15.94 10.46 19.13
C GLN A 127 15.84 9.64 17.86
N HIS A 128 16.99 9.20 17.37
CA HIS A 128 17.13 8.33 16.22
C HIS A 128 18.16 7.24 16.48
N ASP A 129 18.00 6.12 15.80
CA ASP A 129 19.00 5.07 15.67
C ASP A 129 19.55 5.00 14.23
N SER A 130 20.51 4.11 14.02
CA SER A 130 21.09 3.90 12.69
C SER A 130 20.08 3.29 11.70
N ALA A 131 19.07 2.55 12.16
CA ALA A 131 18.10 1.93 11.29
C ALA A 131 17.24 2.98 10.56
N SER A 132 16.90 4.10 11.22
CA SER A 132 16.19 5.21 10.60
C SER A 132 17.02 5.89 9.49
N LEU A 133 18.33 6.07 9.72
CA LEU A 133 19.24 6.56 8.69
C LEU A 133 19.29 5.61 7.50
N TRP A 134 19.52 4.33 7.73
CA TRP A 134 19.58 3.32 6.66
C TRP A 134 18.29 3.23 5.86
N MET A 135 17.13 3.33 6.53
CA MET A 135 15.84 3.35 5.85
C MET A 135 15.70 4.56 4.92
N CYS A 136 16.06 5.77 5.41
CA CYS A 136 16.03 6.97 4.59
C CYS A 136 16.99 6.89 3.39
N GLU A 137 18.24 6.49 3.62
CA GLU A 137 19.24 6.34 2.57
C GLU A 137 18.81 5.32 1.51
N ARG A 138 18.24 4.18 1.95
CA ARG A 138 17.75 3.14 1.05
C ARG A 138 16.60 3.62 0.17
N LEU A 139 15.62 4.30 0.76
CA LEU A 139 14.48 4.84 0.00
C LEU A 139 14.91 5.93 -0.99
N ILE A 140 15.83 6.81 -0.60
CA ILE A 140 16.43 7.81 -1.48
C ILE A 140 17.17 7.12 -2.64
N ALA A 141 18.02 6.15 -2.35
CA ALA A 141 18.78 5.43 -3.37
C ALA A 141 17.85 4.76 -4.40
N LEU A 142 16.85 3.98 -3.93
CA LEU A 142 15.86 3.33 -4.78
C LEU A 142 15.08 4.33 -5.65
N SER A 143 14.69 5.47 -5.10
CA SER A 143 13.92 6.48 -5.84
C SER A 143 14.73 7.14 -6.97
N ARG A 144 16.05 7.15 -6.87
CA ARG A 144 16.97 7.84 -7.81
C ARG A 144 17.51 6.93 -8.91
N GLU A 145 17.26 5.63 -8.88
CA GLU A 145 17.84 4.65 -9.81
C GLU A 145 17.63 5.01 -11.29
N GLN A 146 16.55 5.70 -11.63
CA GLN A 146 16.21 6.08 -13.01
C GLN A 146 16.21 7.60 -13.24
N GLY A 147 16.78 8.37 -12.30
CA GLY A 147 17.09 9.78 -12.51
C GLY A 147 16.18 10.79 -11.81
N ALA A 148 15.22 10.35 -10.96
CA ALA A 148 14.48 11.27 -10.11
C ALA A 148 15.41 12.04 -9.15
N LYS A 149 15.04 13.29 -8.84
CA LYS A 149 15.83 14.17 -7.97
C LYS A 149 15.22 14.29 -6.58
N LEU A 150 15.17 13.17 -5.86
CA LEU A 150 14.65 13.06 -4.51
C LEU A 150 15.81 12.91 -3.54
N ASP A 151 16.14 13.97 -2.82
CA ASP A 151 17.36 14.09 -2.00
C ASP A 151 17.10 13.89 -0.51
N HIS A 152 15.86 14.05 -0.07
CA HIS A 152 15.45 14.00 1.33
C HIS A 152 14.33 12.98 1.57
N CYS A 153 14.35 12.39 2.75
CA CYS A 153 13.33 11.44 3.21
C CYS A 153 12.91 11.79 4.64
N LEU A 154 11.62 12.01 4.85
CA LEU A 154 11.01 12.19 6.18
C LEU A 154 10.13 10.99 6.48
N LEU A 155 10.47 10.21 7.51
CA LEU A 155 9.64 9.11 7.98
C LEU A 155 8.38 9.62 8.68
N SER A 156 7.32 8.84 8.62
CA SER A 156 5.99 9.18 9.18
C SER A 156 5.26 7.93 9.65
N THR A 157 4.37 8.10 10.64
CA THR A 157 3.63 7.01 11.27
C THR A 157 2.50 6.44 10.41
N SER A 158 2.07 7.15 9.38
CA SER A 158 0.98 6.71 8.48
C SER A 158 1.08 7.35 7.10
N GLY A 159 0.45 6.72 6.09
CA GLY A 159 0.32 7.30 4.75
C GLY A 159 -0.39 8.64 4.75
N ALA A 160 -1.37 8.82 5.64
CA ALA A 160 -2.03 10.11 5.81
C ALA A 160 -1.04 11.20 6.27
N MET A 161 -0.17 10.91 7.23
CA MET A 161 0.86 11.87 7.67
C MET A 161 1.91 12.13 6.59
N ALA A 162 2.29 11.12 5.79
CA ALA A 162 3.16 11.33 4.65
C ALA A 162 2.52 12.28 3.62
N ASN A 163 1.25 12.07 3.30
CA ASN A 163 0.48 12.94 2.39
C ASN A 163 0.29 14.36 2.95
N GLU A 164 0.00 14.51 4.25
CA GLU A 164 -0.04 15.83 4.91
C GLU A 164 1.31 16.57 4.79
N ASN A 165 2.43 15.87 5.01
CA ASN A 165 3.75 16.45 4.85
C ASN A 165 4.03 16.86 3.40
N SER A 166 3.61 16.06 2.41
CA SER A 166 3.75 16.40 0.99
C SER A 166 2.98 17.68 0.62
N LEU A 167 1.76 17.84 1.10
CA LEU A 167 0.95 19.04 0.92
C LEU A 167 1.58 20.26 1.60
N LYS A 168 2.08 20.11 2.83
CA LYS A 168 2.79 21.19 3.54
C LYS A 168 4.01 21.67 2.75
N ILE A 169 4.81 20.75 2.20
CA ILE A 169 5.96 21.08 1.35
C ILE A 169 5.50 21.83 0.10
N ALA A 170 4.45 21.33 -0.58
CA ALA A 170 3.94 21.94 -1.80
C ALA A 170 3.41 23.36 -1.55
N PHE A 171 2.55 23.57 -0.56
CA PHE A 171 2.02 24.89 -0.21
C PHE A 171 3.12 25.87 0.22
N HIS A 172 4.08 25.41 1.05
CA HIS A 172 5.20 26.24 1.49
C HIS A 172 6.03 26.77 0.33
N ASN A 173 6.32 25.91 -0.66
CA ASN A 173 7.14 26.28 -1.81
C ASN A 173 6.36 27.02 -2.90
N ARG A 174 5.04 26.96 -2.87
CA ARG A 174 4.16 27.59 -3.88
C ARG A 174 3.29 28.71 -3.31
N ALA A 175 3.54 29.14 -2.07
CA ALA A 175 2.81 30.27 -1.48
C ALA A 175 2.78 31.47 -2.44
N PRO A 176 1.62 32.12 -2.63
CA PRO A 176 0.38 32.01 -1.87
C PRO A 176 -0.65 31.01 -2.46
N ALA A 177 -0.24 30.07 -3.33
CA ALA A 177 -1.14 29.07 -3.90
C ALA A 177 -1.84 28.25 -2.79
N SER A 178 -3.14 27.98 -2.94
CA SER A 178 -3.97 27.34 -1.92
C SER A 178 -4.84 26.20 -2.47
N ARG A 179 -4.76 25.91 -3.78
CA ARG A 179 -5.55 24.87 -4.45
C ARG A 179 -4.70 23.65 -4.77
N VAL A 180 -5.35 22.49 -4.82
CA VAL A 180 -4.75 21.21 -5.22
C VAL A 180 -5.52 20.64 -6.41
N ILE A 181 -4.82 20.10 -7.39
CA ILE A 181 -5.43 19.35 -8.49
C ILE A 181 -5.28 17.85 -8.17
N CYS A 182 -6.34 17.08 -8.38
CA CYS A 182 -6.37 15.61 -8.24
C CYS A 182 -7.02 14.95 -9.45
N ILE A 183 -6.94 13.63 -9.53
CA ILE A 183 -7.74 12.82 -10.45
C ILE A 183 -9.03 12.36 -9.76
N ASP A 184 -10.13 12.27 -10.50
CA ASP A 184 -11.39 11.71 -10.02
C ASP A 184 -11.20 10.35 -9.33
N ASN A 185 -12.02 10.07 -8.32
CA ASN A 185 -11.99 8.84 -7.54
C ASN A 185 -10.70 8.57 -6.74
N CYS A 186 -9.86 9.58 -6.53
CA CYS A 186 -8.63 9.44 -5.73
C CYS A 186 -8.90 9.19 -4.24
N PHE A 187 -7.92 8.64 -3.56
CA PHE A 187 -7.91 8.44 -2.11
C PHE A 187 -6.57 8.86 -1.50
N ALA A 188 -6.55 9.97 -0.79
CA ALA A 188 -5.33 10.51 -0.16
C ALA A 188 -5.22 10.21 1.36
N GLY A 189 -6.32 9.87 2.02
CA GLY A 189 -6.37 9.64 3.47
C GLY A 189 -7.63 10.20 4.12
N ARG A 190 -7.64 10.22 5.47
CA ARG A 190 -8.83 10.57 6.27
C ARG A 190 -8.57 11.64 7.33
N SER A 191 -7.46 12.38 7.30
CA SER A 191 -7.33 13.63 8.05
C SER A 191 -8.29 14.68 7.50
N ILE A 192 -8.51 15.78 8.19
CA ILE A 192 -9.44 16.82 7.72
C ILE A 192 -9.04 17.34 6.34
N ALA A 193 -7.76 17.62 6.10
CA ALA A 193 -7.28 18.08 4.81
C ALA A 193 -7.36 16.98 3.73
N LEU A 194 -6.93 15.76 4.04
CA LEU A 194 -6.95 14.66 3.08
C LEU A 194 -8.37 14.13 2.80
N ALA A 195 -9.31 14.27 3.73
CA ALA A 195 -10.72 14.00 3.48
C ALA A 195 -11.32 14.99 2.46
N ALA A 196 -10.82 16.24 2.42
CA ALA A 196 -11.18 17.20 1.38
C ALA A 196 -10.59 16.82 0.01
N LEU A 197 -9.36 16.25 0.01
CA LEU A 197 -8.66 15.80 -1.19
C LEU A 197 -9.26 14.51 -1.76
N THR A 198 -9.61 13.55 -0.88
CA THR A 198 -10.19 12.26 -1.27
C THR A 198 -11.55 12.46 -1.96
N ASP A 199 -11.69 11.95 -3.18
CA ASP A 199 -12.94 12.06 -3.95
C ASP A 199 -13.96 10.99 -3.53
N ARG A 200 -14.39 11.08 -2.27
CA ARG A 200 -15.40 10.21 -1.65
C ARG A 200 -16.24 11.03 -0.65
N PRO A 201 -17.36 11.62 -1.09
CA PRO A 201 -18.20 12.46 -0.22
C PRO A 201 -18.60 11.80 1.10
N ALA A 202 -18.86 10.49 1.10
CA ALA A 202 -19.22 9.74 2.30
C ALA A 202 -18.12 9.75 3.39
N TYR A 203 -16.86 9.97 3.02
CA TYR A 203 -15.74 9.99 3.97
C TYR A 203 -15.55 11.32 4.68
N ARG A 204 -16.26 12.35 4.25
CA ARG A 204 -16.22 13.71 4.83
C ARG A 204 -17.57 14.22 5.32
N THR A 205 -18.56 13.34 5.49
CA THR A 205 -19.88 13.72 5.99
C THR A 205 -19.75 14.41 7.34
N GLY A 206 -20.24 15.66 7.47
CA GLY A 206 -20.14 16.46 8.68
C GLY A 206 -18.77 17.08 8.97
N VAL A 207 -17.78 16.88 8.08
CA VAL A 207 -16.44 17.50 8.21
C VAL A 207 -16.38 18.77 7.36
N PRO A 208 -15.86 19.91 7.88
CA PRO A 208 -15.72 21.13 7.10
C PRO A 208 -14.70 20.95 5.96
N LYS A 209 -14.92 21.67 4.86
CA LYS A 209 -13.97 21.71 3.74
C LYS A 209 -12.70 22.46 4.16
N ALA A 210 -11.56 21.78 4.18
CA ALA A 210 -10.29 22.35 4.59
C ALA A 210 -9.40 22.82 3.43
N LEU A 211 -9.62 22.30 2.21
CA LEU A 211 -8.84 22.61 1.01
C LEU A 211 -9.75 22.85 -0.19
N ASP A 212 -9.32 23.72 -1.10
CA ASP A 212 -9.88 23.80 -2.43
C ASP A 212 -9.22 22.78 -3.34
N VAL A 213 -10.04 21.86 -3.86
CA VAL A 213 -9.60 20.74 -4.70
C VAL A 213 -10.34 20.79 -6.02
N ASP A 214 -9.60 20.67 -7.10
CA ASP A 214 -10.10 20.59 -8.48
C ASP A 214 -9.78 19.18 -9.03
N TYR A 215 -10.76 18.54 -9.66
CA TYR A 215 -10.61 17.18 -10.15
C TYR A 215 -10.49 17.14 -11.67
N LEU A 216 -9.60 16.28 -12.16
CA LEU A 216 -9.44 15.94 -13.57
C LEU A 216 -10.08 14.59 -13.86
N PRO A 217 -10.65 14.40 -15.05
CA PRO A 217 -11.15 13.08 -15.47
C PRO A 217 -10.08 11.99 -15.37
N MET A 218 -10.44 10.86 -14.77
CA MET A 218 -9.57 9.68 -14.69
C MET A 218 -9.41 9.04 -16.08
N TYR A 219 -8.22 8.53 -16.37
CA TYR A 219 -7.98 7.75 -17.59
C TYR A 219 -8.90 6.51 -17.64
N HIS A 220 -9.50 6.28 -18.80
CA HIS A 220 -10.34 5.11 -19.02
C HIS A 220 -9.91 4.36 -20.29
N PRO A 221 -9.53 3.05 -20.20
CA PRO A 221 -9.00 2.31 -21.32
C PRO A 221 -9.98 2.02 -22.45
N ALA A 222 -11.30 2.17 -22.22
CA ALA A 222 -12.31 2.06 -23.27
C ALA A 222 -12.41 3.34 -24.14
N ASP A 223 -11.96 4.50 -23.63
CA ASP A 223 -11.86 5.74 -24.39
C ASP A 223 -10.55 6.48 -24.03
N PRO A 224 -9.40 5.96 -24.47
CA PRO A 224 -8.10 6.52 -24.13
C PRO A 224 -7.91 7.96 -24.60
N GLN A 225 -8.34 8.25 -25.83
CA GLN A 225 -8.19 9.59 -26.43
C GLN A 225 -9.15 10.60 -25.80
N GLY A 226 -10.42 10.28 -25.65
CA GLY A 226 -11.43 11.18 -25.10
C GLY A 226 -11.13 11.54 -23.65
N THR A 227 -10.74 10.57 -22.82
CA THR A 227 -10.37 10.81 -21.42
C THR A 227 -9.09 11.63 -21.28
N THR A 228 -8.06 11.34 -22.09
CA THR A 228 -6.81 12.13 -22.11
C THR A 228 -7.07 13.57 -22.54
N GLN A 229 -7.77 13.78 -23.64
CA GLN A 229 -8.10 15.12 -24.11
C GLN A 229 -9.04 15.87 -23.16
N GLY A 230 -9.96 15.16 -22.52
CA GLY A 230 -10.83 15.70 -21.47
C GLY A 230 -10.02 16.22 -20.28
N ALA A 231 -9.09 15.41 -19.76
CA ALA A 231 -8.22 15.81 -18.66
C ALA A 231 -7.34 17.01 -19.02
N ILE A 232 -6.75 17.02 -20.22
CA ILE A 232 -5.93 18.15 -20.71
C ILE A 232 -6.76 19.44 -20.79
N ARG A 233 -7.95 19.40 -21.39
CA ARG A 233 -8.83 20.58 -21.49
C ARG A 233 -9.23 21.10 -20.11
N THR A 234 -9.61 20.20 -19.21
CA THR A 234 -9.98 20.55 -17.84
C THR A 234 -8.81 21.18 -17.10
N LEU A 235 -7.61 20.57 -17.17
CA LEU A 235 -6.40 21.11 -16.54
C LEU A 235 -6.08 22.52 -17.02
N LYS A 236 -6.05 22.75 -18.34
CA LYS A 236 -5.79 24.08 -18.91
C LYS A 236 -6.83 25.09 -18.48
N HIS A 237 -8.13 24.74 -18.53
CA HIS A 237 -9.20 25.60 -18.06
C HIS A 237 -9.05 26.00 -16.58
N LEU A 238 -8.70 25.05 -15.71
CA LEU A 238 -8.48 25.31 -14.28
C LEU A 238 -7.30 26.25 -14.04
N ILE A 239 -6.19 26.06 -14.77
CA ILE A 239 -5.01 26.94 -14.68
C ILE A 239 -5.34 28.35 -15.15
N GLU A 240 -6.08 28.51 -16.25
CA GLU A 240 -6.54 29.81 -16.77
C GLU A 240 -7.53 30.49 -15.83
N ARG A 241 -8.44 29.72 -15.23
CA ARG A 241 -9.45 30.24 -14.30
C ARG A 241 -8.85 30.69 -12.95
N TYR A 242 -7.82 30.02 -12.49
CA TYR A 242 -7.18 30.26 -11.19
C TYR A 242 -5.65 30.44 -11.34
N PRO A 243 -5.21 31.50 -12.03
CA PRO A 243 -3.79 31.68 -12.37
C PRO A 243 -2.93 31.77 -11.10
N GLY A 244 -1.91 30.90 -11.02
CA GLY A 244 -0.97 30.85 -9.90
C GLY A 244 -1.52 30.33 -8.58
N GLN A 245 -2.75 29.79 -8.55
CA GLN A 245 -3.39 29.34 -7.31
C GLN A 245 -3.22 27.83 -7.03
N HIS A 246 -2.77 27.04 -7.99
CA HIS A 246 -2.54 25.61 -7.78
C HIS A 246 -1.13 25.35 -7.26
N ALA A 247 -1.03 24.74 -6.08
CA ALA A 247 0.24 24.38 -5.48
C ALA A 247 0.81 23.09 -6.10
N CYS A 248 -0.04 22.11 -6.31
CA CYS A 248 0.37 20.80 -6.83
C CYS A 248 -0.74 20.07 -7.60
N LEU A 249 -0.29 19.14 -8.44
CA LEU A 249 -1.04 18.02 -8.98
C LEU A 249 -0.68 16.79 -8.13
N TRP A 250 -1.67 16.20 -7.45
CA TRP A 250 -1.51 15.02 -6.61
C TRP A 250 -2.09 13.79 -7.32
N LEU A 251 -1.31 12.72 -7.48
CA LEU A 251 -1.62 11.57 -8.31
C LEU A 251 -1.38 10.22 -7.62
N GLU A 252 -2.36 9.31 -7.74
CA GLU A 252 -2.13 7.86 -7.70
C GLU A 252 -1.96 7.35 -9.15
N LEU A 253 -0.83 6.72 -9.48
CA LEU A 253 -0.56 6.22 -10.84
C LEU A 253 -1.34 4.92 -11.16
N VAL A 254 -1.77 4.20 -10.14
CA VAL A 254 -2.81 3.17 -10.19
C VAL A 254 -3.80 3.50 -9.07
N ALA A 255 -4.98 3.97 -9.43
CA ALA A 255 -5.98 4.42 -8.47
C ALA A 255 -6.44 3.27 -7.56
N GLY A 256 -5.98 3.24 -6.30
CA GLY A 256 -6.20 2.15 -5.36
C GLY A 256 -7.66 1.97 -4.97
N GLU A 257 -8.21 2.93 -4.23
CA GLU A 257 -9.62 2.95 -3.83
C GLU A 257 -10.53 3.25 -5.03
N GLY A 258 -10.01 3.87 -6.09
CA GLY A 258 -10.72 4.16 -7.33
C GLY A 258 -11.12 2.94 -8.14
N GLY A 259 -10.51 1.76 -7.92
CA GLY A 259 -10.89 0.52 -8.61
C GLY A 259 -9.79 -0.10 -9.47
N TYR A 260 -8.53 0.18 -9.18
CA TYR A 260 -7.36 -0.30 -9.92
C TYR A 260 -7.39 0.08 -11.40
N TYR A 261 -7.52 1.38 -11.62
CA TYR A 261 -7.34 1.99 -12.94
C TYR A 261 -5.90 2.49 -13.06
N PRO A 262 -5.04 1.79 -13.83
CA PRO A 262 -3.76 2.36 -14.23
C PRO A 262 -4.02 3.41 -15.32
N GLY A 263 -3.27 4.51 -15.28
CA GLY A 263 -3.19 5.39 -16.44
C GLY A 263 -2.18 4.88 -17.45
N THR A 264 -1.85 5.69 -18.46
CA THR A 264 -0.74 5.43 -19.37
C THR A 264 0.37 6.45 -19.17
N LYS A 265 1.57 6.10 -19.65
CA LYS A 265 2.69 7.04 -19.65
C LYS A 265 2.30 8.36 -20.31
N GLU A 266 1.70 8.32 -21.49
CA GLU A 266 1.32 9.51 -22.28
C GLU A 266 0.31 10.39 -21.53
N TYR A 267 -0.66 9.76 -20.86
CA TYR A 267 -1.66 10.49 -20.07
C TYR A 267 -0.99 11.25 -18.93
N PHE A 268 -0.20 10.58 -18.12
CA PHE A 268 0.47 11.20 -16.98
C PHE A 268 1.55 12.19 -17.41
N GLU A 269 2.40 11.84 -18.37
CA GLU A 269 3.48 12.68 -18.85
C GLU A 269 2.95 14.02 -19.38
N THR A 270 1.85 14.00 -20.12
CA THR A 270 1.23 15.23 -20.64
C THR A 270 0.70 16.12 -19.50
N LEU A 271 0.00 15.55 -18.52
CA LEU A 271 -0.52 16.33 -17.39
C LEU A 271 0.62 16.90 -16.52
N CYS A 272 1.63 16.09 -16.23
CA CYS A 272 2.80 16.52 -15.46
C CYS A 272 3.58 17.62 -16.17
N GLN A 273 3.76 17.51 -17.51
CA GLN A 273 4.44 18.53 -18.30
C GLN A 273 3.69 19.87 -18.24
N ILE A 274 2.37 19.86 -18.45
CA ILE A 274 1.56 21.09 -18.34
C ILE A 274 1.70 21.70 -16.93
N CYS A 275 1.69 20.89 -15.89
CA CYS A 275 1.87 21.37 -14.52
C CYS A 275 3.24 22.02 -14.33
N HIS A 276 4.33 21.40 -14.77
CA HIS A 276 5.68 21.95 -14.67
C HIS A 276 5.84 23.25 -15.45
N ASP A 277 5.24 23.36 -16.67
CA ASP A 277 5.25 24.59 -17.48
C ASP A 277 4.59 25.77 -16.74
N HIS A 278 3.61 25.47 -15.87
CA HIS A 278 2.91 26.44 -15.02
C HIS A 278 3.44 26.49 -13.58
N LYS A 279 4.58 25.86 -13.30
CA LYS A 279 5.21 25.81 -11.98
C LYS A 279 4.33 25.16 -10.91
N ILE A 280 3.45 24.23 -11.25
CA ILE A 280 2.64 23.42 -10.35
C ILE A 280 3.46 22.17 -10.04
N LEU A 281 3.68 21.87 -8.75
CA LEU A 281 4.45 20.69 -8.32
C LEU A 281 3.69 19.40 -8.58
N VAL A 282 4.39 18.31 -8.82
CA VAL A 282 3.81 16.96 -8.99
C VAL A 282 4.11 16.12 -7.75
N ILE A 283 3.06 15.60 -7.14
CA ILE A 283 3.13 14.66 -6.01
C ILE A 283 2.66 13.29 -6.48
N PHE A 284 3.51 12.27 -6.40
CA PHE A 284 3.11 10.88 -6.61
C PHE A 284 2.82 10.21 -5.27
N ASP A 285 1.59 9.75 -5.10
CA ASP A 285 1.21 8.90 -3.97
C ASP A 285 1.48 7.44 -4.30
N GLU A 286 2.54 6.92 -3.72
CA GLU A 286 2.98 5.53 -3.84
C GLU A 286 2.60 4.69 -2.60
N VAL A 287 1.75 5.20 -1.73
CA VAL A 287 1.36 4.49 -0.49
C VAL A 287 0.79 3.11 -0.78
N GLN A 288 0.12 2.92 -1.91
CA GLN A 288 -0.40 1.59 -2.29
C GLN A 288 0.39 0.92 -3.42
N THR A 289 1.04 1.67 -4.30
CA THR A 289 1.74 1.17 -5.48
C THR A 289 3.17 0.72 -5.22
N PHE A 290 3.84 1.30 -4.19
CA PHE A 290 5.23 1.00 -3.89
C PHE A 290 5.50 -0.51 -3.84
N SER A 291 6.51 -0.95 -4.56
CA SER A 291 7.00 -2.34 -4.66
C SER A 291 6.02 -3.36 -5.26
N ARG A 292 4.99 -2.93 -5.99
CA ARG A 292 3.98 -3.84 -6.56
C ARG A 292 4.06 -4.00 -8.08
N LEU A 293 4.79 -3.14 -8.76
CA LEU A 293 4.91 -3.12 -10.22
C LEU A 293 6.27 -3.69 -10.69
N SER A 294 6.67 -3.38 -11.92
CA SER A 294 7.97 -3.83 -12.46
C SER A 294 9.17 -3.06 -11.91
N ARG A 295 8.94 -2.01 -11.13
CA ARG A 295 9.97 -1.19 -10.46
C ARG A 295 9.56 -0.94 -9.02
N PRO A 296 10.47 -0.52 -8.14
CA PRO A 296 10.16 -0.14 -6.77
C PRO A 296 9.06 0.92 -6.70
N PHE A 297 9.13 1.95 -7.53
CA PHE A 297 8.13 3.00 -7.60
C PHE A 297 7.31 2.92 -8.90
N ALA A 298 6.02 3.26 -8.82
CA ALA A 298 5.16 3.32 -10.00
C ALA A 298 5.60 4.42 -10.97
N PHE A 299 6.09 5.56 -10.48
CA PHE A 299 6.61 6.59 -11.38
C PHE A 299 7.79 6.10 -12.22
N GLN A 300 8.63 5.21 -11.70
CA GLN A 300 9.70 4.54 -12.46
C GLN A 300 9.12 3.55 -13.48
N HIS A 301 8.09 2.79 -13.11
CA HIS A 301 7.41 1.86 -14.01
C HIS A 301 6.81 2.59 -15.22
N PHE A 302 6.24 3.77 -15.01
CA PHE A 302 5.67 4.60 -16.08
C PHE A 302 6.69 5.53 -16.75
N GLY A 303 7.96 5.56 -16.31
CA GLY A 303 9.02 6.42 -16.87
C GLY A 303 8.76 7.91 -16.62
N LEU A 304 8.31 8.28 -15.44
CA LEU A 304 7.92 9.64 -15.04
C LEU A 304 8.93 10.30 -14.08
N ASP A 305 10.13 9.74 -13.95
CA ASP A 305 11.16 10.13 -12.98
C ASP A 305 11.46 11.63 -12.95
N ARG A 306 11.49 12.27 -14.13
CA ARG A 306 11.76 13.71 -14.25
C ARG A 306 10.68 14.62 -13.65
N PHE A 307 9.49 14.07 -13.38
CA PHE A 307 8.35 14.80 -12.84
C PHE A 307 8.13 14.56 -11.33
N ALA A 308 8.91 13.69 -10.71
CA ALA A 308 8.77 13.37 -9.30
C ALA A 308 9.35 14.49 -8.43
N ASP A 309 8.52 15.50 -8.09
CA ASP A 309 8.91 16.58 -7.19
C ASP A 309 8.82 16.14 -5.73
N ILE A 310 7.72 15.46 -5.39
CA ILE A 310 7.46 14.89 -4.06
C ILE A 310 6.85 13.50 -4.24
N VAL A 311 7.27 12.55 -3.42
CA VAL A 311 6.73 11.18 -3.44
C VAL A 311 6.38 10.75 -2.02
N THR A 312 5.21 10.16 -1.84
CA THR A 312 4.79 9.57 -0.56
C THR A 312 4.68 8.06 -0.69
N LEU A 313 5.04 7.33 0.35
CA LEU A 313 4.99 5.87 0.37
C LEU A 313 4.64 5.33 1.76
N GLY A 314 4.24 4.06 1.82
CA GLY A 314 3.83 3.43 3.07
C GLY A 314 3.39 1.98 2.89
N LYS A 315 2.50 1.52 3.78
CA LYS A 315 1.96 0.14 3.78
C LYS A 315 3.07 -0.91 3.80
N ILE A 316 3.47 -1.44 2.64
CA ILE A 316 4.44 -2.53 2.52
C ILE A 316 5.79 -2.22 3.18
N THR A 317 6.18 -0.96 3.23
CA THR A 317 7.41 -0.51 3.87
C THR A 317 7.38 -0.53 5.39
N GLN A 318 6.26 -0.87 6.02
CA GLN A 318 6.03 -0.92 7.49
C GLN A 318 6.18 0.44 8.19
N VAL A 319 6.84 1.39 7.57
CA VAL A 319 6.95 2.80 7.95
C VAL A 319 6.59 3.63 6.73
N CYS A 320 5.95 4.78 6.93
CA CYS A 320 5.61 5.67 5.84
C CYS A 320 6.68 6.76 5.67
N ALA A 321 6.78 7.33 4.48
CA ALA A 321 7.77 8.37 4.20
C ALA A 321 7.27 9.38 3.16
N THR A 322 7.86 10.57 3.21
CA THR A 322 7.74 11.61 2.20
C THR A 322 9.15 11.92 1.67
N LEU A 323 9.34 11.71 0.36
CA LEU A 323 10.57 12.00 -0.36
C LEU A 323 10.40 13.30 -1.14
N TYR A 324 11.43 14.14 -1.20
CA TYR A 324 11.39 15.41 -1.94
C TYR A 324 12.81 15.87 -2.33
N GLY A 325 12.89 16.73 -3.35
CA GLY A 325 14.17 17.25 -3.84
C GLY A 325 14.74 18.40 -2.99
N GLU A 326 16.06 18.66 -3.09
CA GLU A 326 16.77 19.74 -2.38
C GLU A 326 16.13 21.12 -2.63
N SER A 327 15.63 21.37 -3.85
CA SER A 327 14.98 22.64 -4.20
C SER A 327 13.68 22.91 -3.44
N LEU A 328 13.09 21.87 -2.85
CA LEU A 328 11.82 21.92 -2.10
C LEU A 328 12.03 21.85 -0.58
N LYS A 329 13.27 21.84 -0.13
CA LYS A 329 13.60 21.80 1.30
C LYS A 329 12.94 22.94 2.06
N PRO A 330 12.07 22.63 3.04
CA PRO A 330 11.36 23.65 3.79
C PRO A 330 12.32 24.59 4.56
N LYS A 331 11.95 25.85 4.58
CA LYS A 331 12.62 26.86 5.42
C LYS A 331 11.96 26.88 6.80
N GLY A 332 12.75 26.74 7.85
CA GLY A 332 12.26 26.73 9.23
C GLY A 332 11.60 25.41 9.65
N PRO A 333 10.90 25.38 10.80
CA PRO A 333 10.42 24.15 11.44
C PRO A 333 9.05 23.69 10.86
N LEU A 334 8.89 23.63 9.54
CA LEU A 334 7.65 23.23 8.88
C LEU A 334 7.28 21.78 9.17
N LEU A 335 8.27 20.88 9.17
CA LEU A 335 8.09 19.45 9.32
C LEU A 335 8.67 19.00 10.66
N SER A 336 7.79 18.55 11.55
CA SER A 336 8.19 18.05 12.87
C SER A 336 7.13 17.09 13.40
N GLN A 337 7.57 15.96 13.94
CA GLN A 337 6.72 14.98 14.61
C GLN A 337 7.47 14.43 15.82
N THR A 338 6.75 14.26 16.95
CA THR A 338 7.33 13.62 18.14
C THR A 338 7.59 12.13 17.86
N PHE A 339 6.64 11.47 17.18
CA PHE A 339 6.77 10.08 16.73
C PHE A 339 6.75 10.04 15.20
N THR A 340 7.87 9.63 14.59
CA THR A 340 7.96 9.43 13.14
C THR A 340 7.82 7.97 12.75
N ALA A 341 8.36 7.04 13.56
CA ALA A 341 8.29 5.62 13.34
C ALA A 341 8.65 4.83 14.61
N ALA A 342 8.24 3.56 14.68
CA ALA A 342 8.74 2.63 15.68
C ALA A 342 9.98 1.91 15.17
N THR A 343 10.97 1.66 16.03
CA THR A 343 12.20 0.90 15.69
C THR A 343 11.84 -0.45 15.06
N ALA A 344 10.86 -1.17 15.61
CA ALA A 344 10.38 -2.43 15.06
C ALA A 344 9.84 -2.30 13.63
N SER A 345 9.11 -1.22 13.33
CA SER A 345 8.57 -0.95 11.99
C SER A 345 9.68 -0.63 10.98
N ILE A 346 10.69 0.13 11.39
CA ILE A 346 11.85 0.46 10.54
C ILE A 346 12.66 -0.79 10.22
N ARG A 347 12.99 -1.62 11.23
CA ARG A 347 13.71 -2.89 11.07
C ARG A 347 12.94 -3.85 10.16
N ALA A 348 11.62 -3.96 10.37
CA ALA A 348 10.74 -4.73 9.50
C ALA A 348 10.75 -4.20 8.06
N GLY A 349 10.67 -2.89 7.86
CA GLY A 349 10.74 -2.25 6.54
C GLY A 349 12.04 -2.55 5.80
N LEU A 350 13.18 -2.43 6.47
CA LEU A 350 14.48 -2.80 5.90
C LEU A 350 14.51 -4.28 5.47
N SER A 351 13.95 -5.18 6.29
CA SER A 351 13.85 -6.61 5.97
C SER A 351 12.95 -6.87 4.75
N VAL A 352 11.86 -6.10 4.61
CA VAL A 352 11.00 -6.17 3.41
C VAL A 352 11.75 -5.74 2.16
N LEU A 353 12.46 -4.61 2.18
CA LEU A 353 13.23 -4.12 1.03
C LEU A 353 14.30 -5.13 0.60
N ASP A 354 15.04 -5.69 1.56
CA ASP A 354 16.03 -6.74 1.30
C ASP A 354 15.42 -7.98 0.66
N HIS A 355 14.23 -8.39 1.11
CA HIS A 355 13.56 -9.54 0.55
C HIS A 355 13.12 -9.31 -0.90
N LEU A 356 12.49 -8.17 -1.17
CA LEU A 356 11.97 -7.83 -2.50
C LEU A 356 13.10 -7.79 -3.55
N GLU A 357 14.27 -7.27 -3.17
CA GLU A 357 15.45 -7.25 -4.03
C GLU A 357 16.02 -8.67 -4.26
N LYS A 358 16.28 -9.40 -3.17
CA LYS A 358 16.82 -10.78 -3.23
C LYS A 358 15.90 -11.74 -3.99
N SER A 359 14.58 -11.56 -3.89
CA SER A 359 13.57 -12.37 -4.58
C SER A 359 13.35 -11.96 -6.03
N LYS A 360 14.11 -11.01 -6.56
CA LYS A 360 13.98 -10.50 -7.94
C LYS A 360 12.54 -10.09 -8.27
N CYS A 361 11.90 -9.36 -7.35
CA CYS A 361 10.51 -8.93 -7.51
C CYS A 361 10.34 -7.95 -8.67
N PHE A 362 11.38 -7.19 -9.00
CA PHE A 362 11.36 -6.13 -10.00
C PHE A 362 11.89 -6.60 -11.37
N GLY A 363 11.64 -5.80 -12.39
CA GLY A 363 11.89 -6.11 -13.79
C GLY A 363 10.62 -6.51 -14.53
N ASP A 364 10.64 -6.40 -15.87
CA ASP A 364 9.49 -6.76 -16.71
C ASP A 364 9.20 -8.26 -16.64
N ASP A 365 10.24 -9.06 -16.38
CA ASP A 365 10.15 -10.49 -16.08
C ASP A 365 10.41 -10.82 -14.60
N GLY A 366 10.32 -9.81 -13.73
CA GLY A 366 10.40 -9.99 -12.28
C GLY A 366 9.19 -10.74 -11.71
N TRP A 367 9.31 -11.18 -10.46
CA TRP A 367 8.28 -11.95 -9.77
C TRP A 367 6.91 -11.29 -9.83
N ASN A 368 6.82 -9.97 -9.59
CA ASN A 368 5.55 -9.24 -9.59
C ASN A 368 4.83 -9.35 -10.92
N MET A 369 5.54 -9.10 -12.03
CA MET A 369 4.95 -9.11 -13.37
C MET A 369 4.65 -10.53 -13.85
N GLN A 370 5.45 -11.53 -13.47
CA GLN A 370 5.14 -12.94 -13.74
C GLN A 370 3.84 -13.37 -13.03
N ARG A 371 3.66 -13.03 -11.76
CA ARG A 371 2.44 -13.35 -10.99
C ARG A 371 1.23 -12.57 -11.50
N HIS A 372 1.43 -11.31 -11.90
CA HIS A 372 0.40 -10.54 -12.57
C HIS A 372 -0.12 -11.25 -13.82
N ARG A 373 0.79 -11.58 -14.77
CA ARG A 373 0.42 -12.26 -16.00
C ARG A 373 -0.28 -13.60 -15.75
N TYR A 374 0.19 -14.35 -14.77
CA TYR A 374 -0.42 -15.63 -14.40
C TYR A 374 -1.84 -15.46 -13.84
N PHE A 375 -2.00 -14.57 -12.85
CA PHE A 375 -3.32 -14.32 -12.24
C PHE A 375 -4.30 -13.72 -13.26
N ARG A 376 -3.81 -12.78 -14.08
CA ARG A 376 -4.58 -12.21 -15.17
C ARG A 376 -5.11 -13.28 -16.12
N SER A 377 -4.26 -14.17 -16.60
CA SER A 377 -4.65 -15.26 -17.51
C SER A 377 -5.73 -16.19 -16.92
N LYS A 378 -5.64 -16.49 -15.61
CA LYS A 378 -6.63 -17.29 -14.91
C LYS A 378 -7.99 -16.57 -14.79
N LEU A 379 -8.00 -15.29 -14.47
CA LEU A 379 -9.23 -14.49 -14.40
C LEU A 379 -9.86 -14.31 -15.79
N GLU A 380 -9.07 -14.14 -16.85
CA GLU A 380 -9.55 -14.11 -18.24
C GLU A 380 -10.21 -15.44 -18.64
N ALA A 381 -9.63 -16.57 -18.21
CA ALA A 381 -10.23 -17.89 -18.44
C ALA A 381 -11.57 -18.04 -17.69
N LEU A 382 -11.66 -17.59 -16.44
CA LEU A 382 -12.91 -17.58 -15.67
C LEU A 382 -13.96 -16.66 -16.31
N SER A 383 -13.58 -15.49 -16.78
CA SER A 383 -14.50 -14.57 -17.49
C SER A 383 -15.10 -15.21 -18.75
N LYS A 384 -14.28 -15.96 -19.52
CA LYS A 384 -14.75 -16.71 -20.69
C LYS A 384 -15.66 -17.88 -20.31
N LYS A 385 -15.34 -18.58 -19.22
CA LYS A 385 -16.11 -19.75 -18.75
C LYS A 385 -17.46 -19.33 -18.15
N HIS A 386 -17.55 -18.15 -17.52
CA HIS A 386 -18.73 -17.63 -16.84
C HIS A 386 -19.14 -16.26 -17.41
N PRO A 387 -19.64 -16.21 -18.67
CA PRO A 387 -19.95 -14.95 -19.35
C PRO A 387 -21.03 -14.18 -18.58
N GLY A 388 -20.82 -12.87 -18.40
CA GLY A 388 -21.72 -11.98 -17.66
C GLY A 388 -21.60 -12.04 -16.13
N LYS A 389 -20.90 -13.03 -15.57
CA LYS A 389 -20.69 -13.13 -14.12
C LYS A 389 -19.39 -12.46 -13.63
N LEU A 390 -18.43 -12.29 -14.49
CA LEU A 390 -17.15 -11.64 -14.22
C LEU A 390 -16.67 -10.87 -15.44
N SER A 391 -16.30 -9.61 -15.26
CA SER A 391 -15.61 -8.81 -16.27
C SER A 391 -14.26 -8.26 -15.76
N GLY A 392 -13.31 -8.06 -16.67
CA GLY A 392 -11.91 -7.79 -16.37
C GLY A 392 -11.04 -8.97 -16.81
N PRO A 393 -9.84 -9.15 -16.22
CA PRO A 393 -9.26 -8.45 -15.07
C PRO A 393 -8.79 -7.02 -15.34
N TYR A 394 -8.60 -6.27 -14.26
CA TYR A 394 -8.11 -4.89 -14.24
C TYR A 394 -6.90 -4.76 -13.31
N GLY A 395 -6.17 -3.64 -13.39
CA GLY A 395 -5.03 -3.35 -12.54
C GLY A 395 -3.70 -3.62 -13.21
N GLU A 396 -2.62 -3.45 -12.45
CA GLU A 396 -1.23 -3.61 -12.89
C GLU A 396 -0.38 -4.23 -11.77
N GLY A 397 0.55 -5.09 -12.12
CA GLY A 397 1.43 -5.76 -11.17
C GLY A 397 0.67 -6.57 -10.11
N MET A 398 1.08 -6.45 -8.86
CA MET A 398 0.41 -7.12 -7.72
C MET A 398 -0.84 -6.37 -7.22
N MET A 399 -1.43 -5.53 -8.07
CA MET A 399 -2.72 -4.87 -7.87
C MET A 399 -3.68 -5.37 -8.93
N ILE A 400 -4.56 -6.31 -8.60
CA ILE A 400 -5.44 -6.94 -9.57
C ILE A 400 -6.90 -6.92 -9.07
N ALA A 401 -7.84 -6.70 -9.99
CA ALA A 401 -9.26 -6.62 -9.68
C ALA A 401 -10.13 -7.21 -10.79
N PHE A 402 -11.37 -7.54 -10.47
CA PHE A 402 -12.41 -7.83 -11.44
C PHE A 402 -13.74 -7.20 -11.01
N THR A 403 -14.67 -7.04 -11.96
CA THR A 403 -16.03 -6.60 -11.69
C THR A 403 -16.97 -7.82 -11.65
N PRO A 404 -17.65 -8.09 -10.52
CA PRO A 404 -18.62 -9.18 -10.44
C PRO A 404 -19.98 -8.76 -11.02
N GLY A 405 -20.58 -9.61 -11.85
CA GLY A 405 -21.92 -9.43 -12.41
C GLY A 405 -22.17 -8.06 -13.04
N ASP A 406 -23.20 -7.37 -12.56
CA ASP A 406 -23.59 -6.03 -13.02
C ASP A 406 -22.70 -4.88 -12.50
N GLY A 407 -21.73 -5.18 -11.66
CA GLY A 407 -20.85 -4.17 -11.06
C GLY A 407 -21.52 -3.28 -10.01
N SER A 408 -22.71 -3.59 -9.56
CA SER A 408 -23.35 -2.88 -8.46
C SER A 408 -22.64 -3.15 -7.13
N SER A 409 -22.70 -2.19 -6.20
CA SER A 409 -22.14 -2.35 -4.86
C SER A 409 -22.78 -3.52 -4.09
N ALA A 410 -24.06 -3.79 -4.33
CA ALA A 410 -24.78 -4.91 -3.71
C ALA A 410 -24.22 -6.26 -4.20
N THR A 411 -24.07 -6.43 -5.52
CA THR A 411 -23.50 -7.65 -6.13
C THR A 411 -22.06 -7.85 -5.68
N ALA A 412 -21.26 -6.80 -5.67
CA ALA A 412 -19.86 -6.86 -5.24
C ALA A 412 -19.73 -7.22 -3.75
N SER A 413 -20.58 -6.65 -2.88
CA SER A 413 -20.59 -6.97 -1.44
C SER A 413 -21.01 -8.40 -1.17
N LYS A 414 -22.04 -8.89 -1.87
CA LYS A 414 -22.50 -10.29 -1.77
C LYS A 414 -21.40 -11.26 -2.18
N MET A 415 -20.75 -10.98 -3.33
CA MET A 415 -19.65 -11.81 -3.83
C MET A 415 -18.47 -11.80 -2.86
N LEU A 416 -18.10 -10.63 -2.30
CA LEU A 416 -17.01 -10.52 -1.33
C LEU A 416 -17.28 -11.34 -0.06
N GLY A 417 -18.51 -11.29 0.48
CA GLY A 417 -18.90 -12.12 1.61
C GLY A 417 -18.76 -13.61 1.29
N LYS A 418 -19.23 -14.02 0.10
CA LYS A 418 -19.12 -15.42 -0.35
C LYS A 418 -17.66 -15.88 -0.50
N LEU A 419 -16.78 -15.02 -1.04
CA LEU A 419 -15.35 -15.31 -1.11
C LEU A 419 -14.75 -15.51 0.29
N TYR A 420 -15.11 -14.64 1.23
CA TYR A 420 -14.66 -14.76 2.61
C TYR A 420 -15.10 -16.08 3.25
N ASP A 421 -16.36 -16.46 3.09
CA ASP A 421 -16.90 -17.74 3.61
C ASP A 421 -16.14 -18.94 3.03
N LEU A 422 -15.82 -18.90 1.73
CA LEU A 422 -15.07 -19.93 1.03
C LEU A 422 -13.55 -19.88 1.30
N GLY A 423 -13.08 -18.88 2.00
CA GLY A 423 -11.69 -18.81 2.46
C GLY A 423 -10.77 -17.85 1.69
N LEU A 424 -11.29 -16.95 0.85
CA LEU A 424 -10.50 -15.94 0.15
C LEU A 424 -10.85 -14.54 0.63
N MET A 425 -9.85 -13.79 1.06
CA MET A 425 -9.99 -12.39 1.45
C MET A 425 -9.54 -11.47 0.32
N GLY A 426 -10.43 -10.63 -0.15
CA GLY A 426 -10.21 -9.50 -1.03
C GLY A 426 -10.82 -8.24 -0.43
N PHE A 427 -11.04 -7.19 -1.21
CA PHE A 427 -11.74 -5.99 -0.76
C PHE A 427 -12.50 -5.31 -1.91
N LEU A 428 -13.36 -4.38 -1.59
CA LEU A 428 -14.06 -3.57 -2.57
C LEU A 428 -13.21 -2.37 -3.01
N ALA A 429 -13.39 -1.94 -4.26
CA ALA A 429 -12.82 -0.71 -4.79
C ALA A 429 -13.71 -0.15 -5.92
N GLY A 430 -13.61 1.16 -6.14
CA GLY A 430 -14.41 1.84 -7.15
C GLY A 430 -15.88 2.01 -6.78
N SER A 431 -16.57 2.76 -7.61
CA SER A 431 -18.02 2.91 -7.61
C SER A 431 -18.46 3.10 -9.04
N ASN A 432 -19.49 2.36 -9.46
CA ASN A 432 -20.03 2.40 -10.83
C ASN A 432 -18.96 2.19 -11.94
N PRO A 433 -18.33 0.99 -12.02
CA PRO A 433 -18.65 -0.23 -11.27
C PRO A 433 -17.87 -0.36 -9.96
N THR A 434 -18.43 -1.10 -9.00
CA THR A 434 -17.70 -1.59 -7.83
C THR A 434 -16.98 -2.89 -8.19
N ARG A 435 -15.70 -2.96 -7.87
CA ARG A 435 -14.80 -4.09 -8.17
C ARG A 435 -14.41 -4.85 -6.91
N LEU A 436 -14.11 -6.11 -7.07
CA LEU A 436 -13.34 -6.90 -6.10
C LEU A 436 -11.87 -6.78 -6.43
N ARG A 437 -11.07 -6.34 -5.47
CA ARG A 437 -9.62 -6.14 -5.61
C ARG A 437 -8.82 -7.04 -4.70
N PHE A 438 -7.62 -7.35 -5.17
CA PHE A 438 -6.64 -8.16 -4.47
C PHE A 438 -5.28 -7.47 -4.48
N LEU A 439 -4.55 -7.64 -3.39
CA LEU A 439 -3.18 -7.17 -3.15
C LEU A 439 -2.32 -8.34 -2.66
N PRO A 440 -2.11 -9.38 -3.47
CA PRO A 440 -1.30 -10.51 -3.05
C PRO A 440 0.09 -10.03 -2.58
N PRO A 441 0.64 -10.58 -1.49
CA PRO A 441 1.94 -10.14 -0.97
C PRO A 441 3.07 -10.44 -1.96
N PRO A 442 3.86 -9.42 -2.40
CA PRO A 442 4.95 -9.59 -3.33
C PRO A 442 6.05 -10.53 -2.80
N GLY A 443 6.66 -11.32 -3.68
CA GLY A 443 7.80 -12.17 -3.34
C GLY A 443 7.48 -13.42 -2.48
N VAL A 444 6.21 -13.62 -2.06
CA VAL A 444 5.78 -14.81 -1.31
C VAL A 444 4.55 -15.50 -1.92
N THR A 445 3.82 -14.82 -2.80
CA THR A 445 2.67 -15.39 -3.50
C THR A 445 3.15 -16.30 -4.62
N THR A 446 2.79 -17.58 -4.59
CA THR A 446 3.14 -18.56 -5.63
C THR A 446 1.98 -18.77 -6.62
N ASN A 447 2.22 -19.54 -7.69
CA ASN A 447 1.17 -19.92 -8.62
C ASN A 447 0.09 -20.79 -7.95
N GLU A 448 0.47 -21.65 -7.02
CA GLU A 448 -0.43 -22.51 -6.25
C GLU A 448 -1.41 -21.66 -5.42
N HIS A 449 -0.95 -20.56 -4.83
CA HIS A 449 -1.81 -19.61 -4.11
C HIS A 449 -2.80 -18.92 -5.07
N ILE A 450 -2.36 -18.57 -6.28
CA ILE A 450 -3.23 -17.99 -7.31
C ILE A 450 -4.26 -19.02 -7.81
N ASP A 451 -3.85 -20.27 -8.02
CA ASP A 451 -4.76 -21.35 -8.40
C ASP A 451 -5.81 -21.62 -7.32
N MET A 452 -5.40 -21.58 -6.04
CA MET A 452 -6.32 -21.69 -4.89
C MET A 452 -7.34 -20.53 -4.90
N ALA A 453 -6.89 -19.29 -5.10
CA ALA A 453 -7.77 -18.13 -5.20
C ALA A 453 -8.78 -18.28 -6.36
N CYS A 454 -8.31 -18.70 -7.54
CA CYS A 454 -9.15 -18.87 -8.72
C CYS A 454 -10.21 -19.97 -8.55
N LYS A 455 -9.85 -21.09 -7.89
CA LYS A 455 -10.85 -22.13 -7.54
C LYS A 455 -11.94 -21.60 -6.62
N ILE A 456 -11.58 -20.79 -5.63
CA ILE A 456 -12.52 -20.17 -4.71
C ILE A 456 -13.41 -19.15 -5.45
N ILE A 457 -12.82 -18.33 -6.33
CA ILE A 457 -13.56 -17.37 -7.15
C ILE A 457 -14.56 -18.10 -8.03
N GLU A 458 -14.17 -19.18 -8.68
CA GLU A 458 -15.06 -19.98 -9.53
C GLU A 458 -16.22 -20.56 -8.74
N ALA A 459 -15.98 -21.20 -7.59
CA ALA A 459 -17.02 -21.75 -6.73
C ALA A 459 -18.00 -20.65 -6.24
N ALA A 460 -17.50 -19.44 -5.99
CA ALA A 460 -18.35 -18.31 -5.65
C ALA A 460 -19.20 -17.85 -6.83
N LEU A 461 -18.65 -17.78 -8.06
CA LEU A 461 -19.41 -17.44 -9.29
C LEU A 461 -20.54 -18.44 -9.61
N GLU A 462 -20.36 -19.71 -9.29
CA GLU A 462 -21.37 -20.74 -9.48
C GLU A 462 -22.56 -20.62 -8.49
N SER A 463 -22.30 -20.02 -7.32
CA SER A 463 -23.25 -19.89 -6.22
C SER A 463 -23.99 -18.55 -6.14
N VAL A 464 -23.60 -17.58 -6.96
CA VAL A 464 -24.18 -16.23 -7.09
C VAL A 464 -24.78 -16.04 -8.49
#